data_8a8ad85167d4d7c438f1a965cbbbf4f0
#
_entry.id   8a8ad85167d4d7c438f1a965cbbbf4f0
#
_cell.length_a   1.000
_cell.length_b   1.000
_cell.length_c   1.000
_cell.angle_alpha   90.00
_cell.angle_beta   90.00
_cell.angle_gamma   90.00
#
_symmetry.space_group_name_H-M   'P 1'
#
loop_
_entity.id
_entity.type
_entity.pdbx_description
1 polymer ?
#
loop_
_entity_poly.entity_id
_entity_poly.type
_entity_poly.pdbx_seq_one_letter_code
_entity_poly.pdbx_strand_id
1 'polypeptide(L)'
;RTVPPRGVLIGKMHPNEAYEIIHNNDIRDEQIVEDVKNCVSAGRTPVVLSRYKDHSEKLYERLKDYADHVFLMTGNNSKKEHKKILEQMHQVDKAESLILIATGSLVGEGFDFPRLDTLFMATPVSFRGVVEQYAGRLNRDYADKENVIIYDYVDNHITMFNNMYMKRLKAYKQIGYEIAGGLHNDKQTANAIYDLSLIHI
;
A
#
# COMPACT_ATOMS: atom_id res chain seq x y z
N ARG A 1 1.72 -7.75 13.35
CA ARG A 1 0.72 -7.71 14.45
C ARG A 1 0.27 -6.28 14.62
N THR A 2 -0.89 -5.89 14.09
CA THR A 2 -1.54 -4.65 14.50
C THR A 2 -2.19 -4.93 15.85
N VAL A 3 -1.63 -4.39 16.94
CA VAL A 3 -2.26 -4.44 18.25
C VAL A 3 -3.37 -3.38 18.22
N PRO A 4 -4.65 -3.74 18.35
CA PRO A 4 -5.69 -2.74 18.43
C PRO A 4 -5.44 -1.84 19.65
N PRO A 5 -5.63 -0.51 19.53
CA PRO A 5 -5.54 0.37 20.69
C PRO A 5 -6.51 -0.14 21.76
N ARG A 6 -6.02 -0.24 22.99
CA ARG A 6 -6.83 -0.71 24.14
C ARG A 6 -8.06 0.20 24.27
N GLY A 7 -9.25 -0.39 24.16
CA GLY A 7 -10.52 0.30 24.41
C GLY A 7 -11.33 0.68 23.17
N VAL A 8 -10.96 0.26 21.98
CA VAL A 8 -11.81 0.46 20.78
C VAL A 8 -12.99 -0.50 20.84
N LEU A 9 -14.18 0.01 21.16
CA LEU A 9 -15.42 -0.73 21.09
C LEU A 9 -15.74 -1.03 19.62
N ILE A 10 -15.93 -2.31 19.31
CA ILE A 10 -16.42 -2.80 18.01
C ILE A 10 -17.89 -2.38 17.91
N GLY A 11 -18.15 -1.17 17.43
CA GLY A 11 -19.48 -0.58 17.25
C GLY A 11 -19.61 0.10 15.91
N LYS A 12 -20.78 0.70 15.63
CA LYS A 12 -20.95 1.57 14.46
C LYS A 12 -20.10 2.81 14.64
N MET A 13 -18.91 2.80 14.04
CA MET A 13 -17.96 3.91 14.04
C MET A 13 -18.17 4.77 12.80
N HIS A 14 -18.04 6.09 12.95
CA HIS A 14 -18.05 6.97 11.78
C HIS A 14 -16.79 6.69 10.91
N PRO A 15 -16.91 6.68 9.57
CA PRO A 15 -15.77 6.40 8.71
C PRO A 15 -14.51 7.22 9.02
N ASN A 16 -14.66 8.51 9.30
CA ASN A 16 -13.52 9.38 9.62
C ASN A 16 -12.79 8.93 10.89
N GLU A 17 -13.53 8.57 11.94
CA GLU A 17 -12.96 8.07 13.20
C GLU A 17 -12.17 6.77 12.98
N ALA A 18 -12.71 5.87 12.14
CA ALA A 18 -12.02 4.64 11.78
C ALA A 18 -10.68 4.92 11.08
N TYR A 19 -10.67 5.85 10.14
CA TYR A 19 -9.43 6.24 9.46
C TYR A 19 -8.45 6.96 10.40
N GLU A 20 -8.91 7.80 11.32
CA GLU A 20 -8.05 8.44 12.33
C GLU A 20 -7.34 7.43 13.23
N ILE A 21 -8.03 6.34 13.61
CA ILE A 21 -7.44 5.26 14.41
C ILE A 21 -6.24 4.63 13.70
N ILE A 22 -6.37 4.28 12.43
CA ILE A 22 -5.27 3.65 11.69
C ILE A 22 -4.17 4.63 11.30
N HIS A 23 -4.50 5.89 11.09
CA HIS A 23 -3.56 6.98 10.82
C HIS A 23 -2.65 7.31 12.00
N ASN A 24 -3.20 7.28 13.21
CA ASN A 24 -2.49 7.58 14.44
C ASN A 24 -1.87 6.33 15.09
N ASN A 25 -1.80 5.21 14.35
CA ASN A 25 -1.24 3.97 14.85
C ASN A 25 0.24 3.85 14.44
N ASP A 26 1.14 4.30 15.31
CA ASP A 26 2.59 4.25 15.07
C ASP A 26 3.12 2.82 14.89
N ILE A 27 2.55 1.83 15.56
CA ILE A 27 2.94 0.41 15.41
C ILE A 27 2.63 -0.09 14.00
N ARG A 28 1.47 0.32 13.46
CA ARG A 28 1.07 -0.01 12.10
C ARG A 28 1.97 0.67 11.07
N ASP A 29 2.30 1.92 11.29
CA ASP A 29 3.21 2.67 10.41
C ASP A 29 4.63 2.08 10.45
N GLU A 30 5.12 1.68 11.63
CA GLU A 30 6.41 1.02 11.77
C GLU A 30 6.46 -0.29 10.98
N GLN A 31 5.38 -1.08 11.02
CA GLN A 31 5.28 -2.30 10.24
C GLN A 31 5.31 -2.00 8.73
N ILE A 32 4.57 -0.98 8.25
CA ILE A 32 4.61 -0.56 6.85
C ILE A 32 6.03 -0.16 6.44
N VAL A 33 6.68 0.66 7.26
CA VAL A 33 8.05 1.13 7.01
C VAL A 33 9.02 -0.03 6.93
N GLU A 34 8.96 -0.99 7.85
CA GLU A 34 9.84 -2.16 7.87
C GLU A 34 9.60 -3.05 6.63
N ASP A 35 8.35 -3.29 6.25
CA ASP A 35 8.03 -4.07 5.06
C ASP A 35 8.54 -3.38 3.77
N VAL A 36 8.43 -2.04 3.68
CA VAL A 36 8.98 -1.27 2.55
C VAL A 36 10.51 -1.37 2.51
N LYS A 37 11.18 -1.28 3.66
CA LYS A 37 12.64 -1.47 3.75
C LYS A 37 13.06 -2.85 3.28
N ASN A 38 12.39 -3.89 3.75
CA ASN A 38 12.65 -5.26 3.33
C ASN A 38 12.44 -5.44 1.81
N CYS A 39 11.40 -4.82 1.26
CA CYS A 39 11.12 -4.81 -0.16
C CYS A 39 12.26 -4.18 -0.98
N VAL A 40 12.73 -3.00 -0.58
CA VAL A 40 13.87 -2.30 -1.23
C VAL A 40 15.16 -3.12 -1.11
N SER A 41 15.42 -3.69 0.06
CA SER A 41 16.60 -4.56 0.29
C SER A 41 16.59 -5.83 -0.57
N ALA A 42 15.40 -6.28 -0.99
CA ALA A 42 15.22 -7.36 -1.95
C ALA A 42 15.33 -6.91 -3.43
N GLY A 43 15.74 -5.68 -3.70
CA GLY A 43 15.92 -5.13 -5.04
C GLY A 43 14.62 -4.70 -5.74
N ARG A 44 13.51 -4.61 -5.02
CA ARG A 44 12.21 -4.25 -5.58
C ARG A 44 11.97 -2.73 -5.58
N THR A 45 11.02 -2.29 -6.38
CA THR A 45 10.65 -0.87 -6.52
C THR A 45 9.22 -0.63 -6.00
N PRO A 46 9.08 -0.25 -4.71
CA PRO A 46 7.79 -0.09 -4.08
C PRO A 46 7.08 1.23 -4.41
N VAL A 47 5.76 1.17 -4.45
CA VAL A 47 4.87 2.32 -4.29
C VAL A 47 4.04 2.17 -3.02
N VAL A 48 4.06 3.19 -2.17
CA VAL A 48 3.28 3.25 -0.93
C VAL A 48 2.11 4.21 -1.13
N LEU A 49 0.89 3.69 -1.05
CA LEU A 49 -0.32 4.47 -1.26
C LEU A 49 -1.05 4.75 0.05
N SER A 50 -1.19 6.02 0.38
CA SER A 50 -2.10 6.49 1.42
C SER A 50 -3.25 7.30 0.82
N ARG A 51 -4.39 7.31 1.50
CA ARG A 51 -5.51 8.19 1.17
C ARG A 51 -5.25 9.64 1.59
N TYR A 52 -4.43 9.85 2.60
CA TYR A 52 -4.25 11.13 3.28
C TYR A 52 -2.84 11.68 3.08
N LYS A 53 -2.78 12.97 2.81
CA LYS A 53 -1.54 13.69 2.59
C LYS A 53 -0.61 13.59 3.81
N ASP A 54 -1.13 13.91 4.98
CA ASP A 54 -0.35 13.94 6.23
C ASP A 54 0.26 12.58 6.56
N HIS A 55 -0.49 11.49 6.29
CA HIS A 55 0.04 10.13 6.44
C HIS A 55 1.11 9.80 5.39
N SER A 56 0.94 10.27 4.14
CA SER A 56 1.98 10.11 3.12
C SER A 56 3.25 10.87 3.50
N GLU A 57 3.13 12.09 4.03
CA GLU A 57 4.25 12.88 4.51
C GLU A 57 4.95 12.24 5.71
N LYS A 58 4.18 11.67 6.66
CA LYS A 58 4.72 10.92 7.81
C LYS A 58 5.52 9.69 7.37
N LEU A 59 5.02 8.92 6.41
CA LEU A 59 5.73 7.77 5.87
C LEU A 59 6.96 8.20 5.06
N TYR A 60 6.88 9.30 4.32
CA TYR A 60 8.02 9.86 3.61
C TYR A 60 9.15 10.24 4.57
N GLU A 61 8.86 10.96 5.65
CA GLU A 61 9.87 11.34 6.65
C GLU A 61 10.58 10.13 7.28
N ARG A 62 9.88 8.98 7.42
CA ARG A 62 10.45 7.74 7.94
C ARG A 62 11.27 6.95 6.92
N LEU A 63 11.08 7.20 5.63
CA LEU A 63 11.69 6.42 4.53
C LEU A 63 12.69 7.23 3.69
N LYS A 64 12.72 8.56 3.78
CA LYS A 64 13.46 9.45 2.87
C LYS A 64 14.97 9.19 2.78
N ASP A 65 15.56 8.63 3.81
CA ASP A 65 17.00 8.35 3.88
C ASP A 65 17.31 6.85 3.66
N TYR A 66 16.31 6.05 3.24
CA TYR A 66 16.46 4.60 3.17
C TYR A 66 16.74 4.06 1.77
N ALA A 67 16.43 4.80 0.73
CA ALA A 67 16.74 4.44 -0.65
C ALA A 67 17.53 5.57 -1.31
N ASP A 68 18.20 5.28 -2.44
CA ASP A 68 18.94 6.30 -3.18
C ASP A 68 18.01 7.43 -3.64
N HIS A 69 16.76 7.08 -3.97
CA HIS A 69 15.74 8.04 -4.38
C HIS A 69 14.40 7.76 -3.71
N VAL A 70 13.84 8.77 -3.03
CA VAL A 70 12.51 8.68 -2.43
C VAL A 70 11.67 9.86 -2.91
N PHE A 71 10.56 9.56 -3.57
CA PHE A 71 9.66 10.55 -4.16
C PHE A 71 8.36 10.61 -3.39
N LEU A 72 7.86 11.83 -3.19
CA LEU A 72 6.55 12.09 -2.61
C LEU A 72 5.65 12.79 -3.62
N MET A 73 4.53 12.14 -3.97
CA MET A 73 3.50 12.69 -4.84
C MET A 73 2.18 12.81 -4.08
N THR A 74 1.67 14.03 -3.92
CA THR A 74 0.41 14.29 -3.22
C THR A 74 -0.58 15.06 -4.09
N GLY A 75 -1.85 15.05 -3.74
CA GLY A 75 -2.89 15.80 -4.44
C GLY A 75 -2.69 17.34 -4.44
N ASN A 76 -1.77 17.84 -3.61
CA ASN A 76 -1.42 19.27 -3.56
C ASN A 76 -0.40 19.67 -4.63
N ASN A 77 0.30 18.70 -5.20
CA ASN A 77 1.21 18.99 -6.31
C ASN A 77 0.41 19.37 -7.55
N SER A 78 0.86 20.40 -8.25
CA SER A 78 0.32 20.77 -9.55
C SER A 78 0.63 19.70 -10.61
N LYS A 79 -0.12 19.68 -11.70
CA LYS A 79 0.17 18.79 -12.84
C LYS A 79 1.61 18.93 -13.37
N LYS A 80 2.18 20.14 -13.31
CA LYS A 80 3.56 20.42 -13.72
C LYS A 80 4.56 19.75 -12.76
N GLU A 81 4.31 19.83 -11.46
CA GLU A 81 5.15 19.17 -10.45
C GLU A 81 5.07 17.64 -10.56
N HIS A 82 3.87 17.07 -10.75
CA HIS A 82 3.71 15.63 -11.00
C HIS A 82 4.54 15.18 -12.20
N LYS A 83 4.45 15.93 -13.33
CA LYS A 83 5.23 15.61 -14.51
C LYS A 83 6.73 15.69 -14.23
N LYS A 84 7.19 16.71 -13.51
CA LYS A 84 8.60 16.86 -13.13
C LYS A 84 9.08 15.69 -12.26
N ILE A 85 8.30 15.29 -11.26
CA ILE A 85 8.64 14.14 -10.41
C ILE A 85 8.73 12.87 -11.24
N LEU A 86 7.77 12.62 -12.13
CA LEU A 86 7.78 11.46 -13.01
C LEU A 86 8.99 11.46 -13.96
N GLU A 87 9.36 12.61 -14.52
CA GLU A 87 10.58 12.79 -15.33
C GLU A 87 11.84 12.47 -14.52
N GLN A 88 11.93 12.92 -13.27
CA GLN A 88 13.03 12.59 -12.36
C GLN A 88 13.10 11.10 -12.06
N MET A 89 11.95 10.46 -11.80
CA MET A 89 11.90 9.01 -11.59
C MET A 89 12.41 8.23 -12.79
N HIS A 90 12.08 8.65 -14.02
CA HIS A 90 12.58 8.03 -15.25
C HIS A 90 14.08 8.19 -15.47
N GLN A 91 14.72 9.17 -14.84
CA GLN A 91 16.17 9.41 -14.92
C GLN A 91 16.97 8.59 -13.90
N VAL A 92 16.31 7.97 -12.91
CA VAL A 92 16.96 7.12 -11.91
C VAL A 92 17.55 5.89 -12.59
N ASP A 93 18.84 5.63 -12.34
CA ASP A 93 19.51 4.44 -12.87
C ASP A 93 18.84 3.15 -12.35
N LYS A 94 18.87 2.10 -13.17
CA LYS A 94 18.28 0.81 -12.78
C LYS A 94 18.93 0.19 -11.56
N ALA A 95 20.22 0.46 -11.35
CA ALA A 95 20.98 -0.06 -10.20
C ALA A 95 20.68 0.70 -8.91
N GLU A 96 20.10 1.91 -8.98
CA GLU A 96 19.75 2.71 -7.82
C GLU A 96 18.37 2.34 -7.30
N SER A 97 18.22 2.31 -5.97
CA SER A 97 16.96 2.01 -5.32
C SER A 97 15.99 3.19 -5.35
N LEU A 98 14.69 2.91 -5.51
CA LEU A 98 13.64 3.93 -5.61
C LEU A 98 12.42 3.56 -4.79
N ILE A 99 11.89 4.51 -4.03
CA ILE A 99 10.60 4.43 -3.34
C ILE A 99 9.70 5.56 -3.86
N LEU A 100 8.47 5.24 -4.23
CA LEU A 100 7.42 6.22 -4.47
C LEU A 100 6.41 6.19 -3.31
N ILE A 101 6.14 7.34 -2.70
CA ILE A 101 5.05 7.51 -1.75
C ILE A 101 4.04 8.46 -2.38
N ALA A 102 2.77 8.06 -2.42
CA ALA A 102 1.76 8.84 -3.12
C ALA A 102 0.39 8.80 -2.42
N THR A 103 -0.42 9.83 -2.66
CA THR A 103 -1.84 9.74 -2.34
C THR A 103 -2.58 8.99 -3.44
N GLY A 104 -3.57 8.16 -3.06
CA GLY A 104 -4.23 7.22 -3.96
C GLY A 104 -4.89 7.82 -5.22
N SER A 105 -5.19 9.12 -5.22
CA SER A 105 -5.73 9.82 -6.39
C SER A 105 -4.71 10.04 -7.51
N LEU A 106 -3.42 9.94 -7.23
CA LEU A 106 -2.34 10.27 -8.16
C LEU A 106 -1.90 9.13 -9.07
N VAL A 107 -2.15 7.90 -8.66
CA VAL A 107 -1.95 6.73 -9.52
C VAL A 107 -3.10 6.63 -10.56
N GLY A 108 -3.87 7.71 -10.74
CA GLY A 108 -4.92 7.92 -11.71
C GLY A 108 -4.42 8.18 -13.14
N GLU A 109 -5.18 8.93 -13.93
CA GLU A 109 -4.87 9.20 -15.34
C GLU A 109 -3.48 9.83 -15.55
N GLY A 110 -2.71 9.26 -16.47
CA GLY A 110 -1.41 9.80 -16.90
C GLY A 110 -0.19 9.37 -16.11
N PHE A 111 -0.34 8.63 -15.00
CA PHE A 111 0.81 8.06 -14.29
C PHE A 111 1.26 6.78 -14.99
N ASP A 112 2.48 6.77 -15.50
CA ASP A 112 3.10 5.63 -16.15
C ASP A 112 4.55 5.47 -15.72
N PHE A 113 4.80 4.51 -14.84
CA PHE A 113 6.13 4.14 -14.39
C PHE A 113 6.23 2.62 -14.24
N PRO A 114 6.55 1.89 -15.33
CA PRO A 114 6.51 0.43 -15.38
C PRO A 114 7.47 -0.28 -14.43
N ARG A 115 8.51 0.41 -13.94
CA ARG A 115 9.48 -0.14 -12.98
C ARG A 115 8.87 -0.53 -11.64
N LEU A 116 7.74 0.09 -11.23
CA LEU A 116 7.06 -0.27 -9.98
C LEU A 116 6.58 -1.72 -10.04
N ASP A 117 6.92 -2.49 -9.03
CA ASP A 117 6.63 -3.92 -8.94
C ASP A 117 5.95 -4.33 -7.61
N THR A 118 5.94 -3.44 -6.63
CA THR A 118 5.35 -3.73 -5.32
C THR A 118 4.46 -2.59 -4.86
N LEU A 119 3.23 -2.91 -4.48
CA LEU A 119 2.24 -1.97 -3.95
C LEU A 119 2.03 -2.18 -2.45
N PHE A 120 2.22 -1.13 -1.67
CA PHE A 120 1.85 -1.08 -0.26
C PHE A 120 0.58 -0.25 -0.09
N MET A 121 -0.54 -0.88 0.22
CA MET A 121 -1.79 -0.18 0.53
C MET A 121 -1.79 0.28 1.98
N ALA A 122 -1.12 1.39 2.27
CA ALA A 122 -1.02 1.95 3.61
C ALA A 122 -2.36 2.43 4.17
N THR A 123 -3.36 2.69 3.33
CA THR A 123 -4.73 3.00 3.74
C THR A 123 -5.71 2.09 3.03
N PRO A 124 -6.65 1.43 3.75
CA PRO A 124 -7.65 0.56 3.13
C PRO A 124 -8.52 1.30 2.11
N VAL A 125 -8.71 0.69 0.95
CA VAL A 125 -9.64 1.14 -0.08
C VAL A 125 -10.72 0.09 -0.30
N SER A 126 -11.95 0.50 -0.61
CA SER A 126 -13.08 -0.42 -0.79
C SER A 126 -13.43 -0.69 -2.25
N PHE A 127 -12.90 0.12 -3.17
CA PHE A 127 -13.39 0.14 -4.54
C PHE A 127 -12.60 -0.83 -5.41
N ARG A 128 -13.29 -1.83 -5.98
CA ARG A 128 -12.72 -2.84 -6.88
C ARG A 128 -11.93 -2.22 -8.03
N GLY A 129 -12.49 -1.21 -8.71
CA GLY A 129 -11.84 -0.54 -9.83
C GLY A 129 -10.51 0.13 -9.49
N VAL A 130 -10.32 0.58 -8.23
CA VAL A 130 -9.03 1.12 -7.77
C VAL A 130 -7.97 0.03 -7.70
N VAL A 131 -8.33 -1.13 -7.17
CA VAL A 131 -7.43 -2.29 -7.10
C VAL A 131 -7.04 -2.77 -8.50
N GLU A 132 -8.03 -2.92 -9.39
CA GLU A 132 -7.80 -3.31 -10.79
C GLU A 132 -6.93 -2.29 -11.54
N GLN A 133 -7.15 -1.00 -11.28
CA GLN A 133 -6.34 0.07 -11.88
C GLN A 133 -4.88 0.02 -11.40
N TYR A 134 -4.65 -0.18 -10.11
CA TYR A 134 -3.30 -0.28 -9.56
C TYR A 134 -2.60 -1.55 -10.05
N ALA A 135 -3.28 -2.68 -9.98
CA ALA A 135 -2.77 -3.95 -10.50
C ALA A 135 -2.42 -3.84 -11.99
N GLY A 136 -3.31 -3.28 -12.81
CA GLY A 136 -3.06 -3.10 -14.25
C GLY A 136 -1.88 -2.19 -14.58
N ARG A 137 -1.54 -1.23 -13.71
CA ARG A 137 -0.37 -0.37 -13.89
C ARG A 137 0.92 -1.06 -13.44
N LEU A 138 0.85 -1.79 -12.35
CA LEU A 138 1.99 -2.58 -11.87
C LEU A 138 2.30 -3.75 -12.81
N ASN A 139 1.29 -4.35 -13.46
CA ASN A 139 1.48 -5.47 -14.39
C ASN A 139 2.03 -5.08 -15.76
N ARG A 140 2.46 -3.82 -15.97
CA ARG A 140 3.12 -3.43 -17.20
C ARG A 140 4.49 -4.08 -17.31
N ASP A 141 4.80 -4.52 -18.52
CA ASP A 141 6.09 -5.14 -18.81
C ASP A 141 7.24 -4.17 -18.55
N TYR A 142 8.21 -4.64 -17.83
CA TYR A 142 9.48 -3.96 -17.58
C TYR A 142 10.58 -5.01 -17.52
N ALA A 143 11.75 -4.69 -18.09
CA ALA A 143 12.88 -5.61 -18.08
C ALA A 143 13.23 -6.00 -16.64
N ASP A 144 13.42 -7.29 -16.42
CA ASP A 144 13.78 -7.90 -15.12
C ASP A 144 12.65 -7.92 -14.06
N LYS A 145 11.43 -7.52 -14.40
CA LYS A 145 10.27 -7.66 -13.52
C LYS A 145 9.71 -9.08 -13.58
N GLU A 146 9.90 -9.87 -12.53
CA GLU A 146 9.44 -11.25 -12.47
C GLU A 146 7.97 -11.39 -12.05
N ASN A 147 7.54 -10.58 -11.09
CA ASN A 147 6.19 -10.60 -10.56
C ASN A 147 5.80 -9.26 -9.92
N VAL A 148 4.54 -9.13 -9.58
CA VAL A 148 3.98 -7.99 -8.85
C VAL A 148 3.48 -8.44 -7.50
N ILE A 149 3.81 -7.70 -6.45
CA ILE A 149 3.39 -7.98 -5.07
C ILE A 149 2.49 -6.86 -4.56
N ILE A 150 1.42 -7.21 -3.88
CA ILE A 150 0.56 -6.26 -3.17
C ILE A 150 0.56 -6.58 -1.67
N TYR A 151 1.04 -5.64 -0.87
CA TYR A 151 0.90 -5.67 0.59
C TYR A 151 -0.42 -4.99 0.97
N ASP A 152 -1.36 -5.78 1.48
CA ASP A 152 -2.66 -5.31 1.93
C ASP A 152 -2.78 -5.43 3.45
N TYR A 153 -2.72 -4.30 4.16
CA TYR A 153 -2.82 -4.26 5.62
C TYR A 153 -4.27 -4.36 6.04
N VAL A 154 -4.60 -5.45 6.72
CA VAL A 154 -5.96 -5.78 7.11
C VAL A 154 -6.25 -5.37 8.55
N ASP A 155 -6.99 -4.28 8.72
CA ASP A 155 -7.44 -3.78 10.03
C ASP A 155 -8.80 -4.43 10.39
N ASN A 156 -8.83 -5.75 10.56
CA ASN A 156 -10.05 -6.57 10.70
C ASN A 156 -10.83 -6.34 11.99
N HIS A 157 -10.21 -5.73 13.00
CA HIS A 157 -10.87 -5.32 14.24
C HIS A 157 -11.85 -4.16 14.03
N ILE A 158 -11.79 -3.46 12.90
CA ILE A 158 -12.73 -2.43 12.48
C ILE A 158 -13.62 -3.01 11.39
N THR A 159 -14.90 -3.24 11.69
CA THR A 159 -15.87 -3.90 10.79
C THR A 159 -15.90 -3.28 9.39
N MET A 160 -15.78 -1.95 9.29
CA MET A 160 -15.74 -1.26 8.01
C MET A 160 -14.55 -1.71 7.16
N PHE A 161 -13.35 -1.76 7.74
CA PHE A 161 -12.13 -2.17 7.03
C PHE A 161 -12.10 -3.66 6.70
N ASN A 162 -12.65 -4.49 7.59
CA ASN A 162 -12.85 -5.90 7.29
C ASN A 162 -13.76 -6.11 6.08
N ASN A 163 -14.87 -5.37 6.00
CA ASN A 163 -15.77 -5.41 4.84
C ASN A 163 -15.10 -4.92 3.55
N MET A 164 -14.26 -3.89 3.65
CA MET A 164 -13.44 -3.42 2.52
C MET A 164 -12.44 -4.49 2.06
N TYR A 165 -11.76 -5.15 2.99
CA TYR A 165 -10.85 -6.26 2.69
C TYR A 165 -11.56 -7.39 1.96
N MET A 166 -12.73 -7.83 2.43
CA MET A 166 -13.50 -8.90 1.78
C MET A 166 -13.88 -8.56 0.33
N LYS A 167 -14.09 -7.28 0.01
CA LYS A 167 -14.31 -6.82 -1.36
C LYS A 167 -13.02 -6.86 -2.19
N ARG A 168 -11.89 -6.43 -1.64
CA ARG A 168 -10.58 -6.51 -2.31
C ARG A 168 -10.18 -7.96 -2.57
N LEU A 169 -10.39 -8.83 -1.59
CA LEU A 169 -10.10 -10.26 -1.72
C LEU A 169 -10.81 -10.91 -2.91
N LYS A 170 -12.08 -10.53 -3.16
CA LYS A 170 -12.80 -10.97 -4.36
C LYS A 170 -12.18 -10.43 -5.64
N ALA A 171 -11.78 -9.15 -5.64
CA ALA A 171 -11.13 -8.52 -6.79
C ALA A 171 -9.79 -9.21 -7.09
N TYR A 172 -8.93 -9.44 -6.10
CA TYR A 172 -7.65 -10.14 -6.27
C TYR A 172 -7.83 -11.50 -6.93
N LYS A 173 -8.74 -12.34 -6.41
CA LYS A 173 -9.04 -13.66 -7.00
C LYS A 173 -9.53 -13.57 -8.45
N GLN A 174 -10.32 -12.54 -8.79
CA GLN A 174 -10.86 -12.37 -10.13
C GLN A 174 -9.81 -11.94 -11.17
N ILE A 175 -8.78 -11.20 -10.73
CA ILE A 175 -7.67 -10.76 -11.59
C ILE A 175 -6.48 -11.72 -11.55
N GLY A 176 -6.61 -12.87 -10.86
CA GLY A 176 -5.63 -13.96 -10.92
C GLY A 176 -4.52 -13.89 -9.88
N TYR A 177 -4.64 -13.06 -8.84
CA TYR A 177 -3.64 -13.00 -7.78
C TYR A 177 -3.75 -14.20 -6.84
N GLU A 178 -2.60 -14.79 -6.50
CA GLU A 178 -2.47 -15.73 -5.41
C GLU A 178 -2.38 -14.99 -4.08
N ILE A 179 -3.02 -15.53 -3.05
CA ILE A 179 -3.04 -14.90 -1.73
C ILE A 179 -2.14 -15.71 -0.81
N ALA A 180 -1.03 -15.08 -0.43
CA ALA A 180 -0.10 -15.61 0.55
C ALA A 180 -0.35 -14.93 1.91
N GLY A 181 -0.59 -15.71 2.96
CA GLY A 181 -1.04 -15.20 4.26
C GLY A 181 -2.52 -14.82 4.24
N GLY A 182 -2.97 -14.23 5.31
CA GLY A 182 -4.36 -13.82 5.48
C GLY A 182 -5.15 -14.73 6.41
N LEU A 183 -6.29 -14.21 6.85
CA LEU A 183 -7.23 -14.94 7.70
C LEU A 183 -7.87 -16.06 6.88
N HIS A 184 -7.32 -17.26 6.98
CA HIS A 184 -8.07 -18.46 6.59
C HIS A 184 -9.29 -18.55 7.48
N ASN A 185 -10.47 -18.67 6.86
CA ASN A 185 -11.76 -18.84 7.51
C ASN A 185 -11.91 -20.26 8.10
N ASP A 186 -10.89 -20.75 8.79
CA ASP A 186 -11.04 -21.94 9.60
C ASP A 186 -11.56 -21.51 10.97
N LYS A 187 -12.77 -21.97 11.28
CA LYS A 187 -13.52 -21.74 12.52
C LYS A 187 -12.77 -22.13 13.81
N GLN A 188 -11.48 -22.46 13.75
CA GLN A 188 -10.69 -22.95 14.87
C GLN A 188 -9.59 -22.02 15.38
N THR A 189 -9.38 -20.83 14.80
CA THR A 189 -8.32 -19.93 15.26
C THR A 189 -8.86 -18.56 15.68
N ALA A 190 -9.74 -18.54 16.65
CA ALA A 190 -10.16 -17.28 17.32
C ALA A 190 -9.03 -16.58 18.10
N ASN A 191 -7.81 -17.12 18.11
CA ASN A 191 -6.62 -16.61 18.80
C ASN A 191 -5.40 -16.40 17.89
N ALA A 192 -5.55 -16.49 16.58
CA ALA A 192 -4.41 -16.39 15.67
C ALA A 192 -4.21 -14.97 15.16
N ILE A 193 -3.16 -14.36 15.67
CA ILE A 193 -2.10 -13.69 14.92
C ILE A 193 -2.59 -12.94 13.67
N TYR A 194 -2.60 -11.62 13.75
CA TYR A 194 -2.75 -10.70 12.62
C TYR A 194 -1.61 -10.94 11.63
N ASP A 195 -1.93 -11.53 10.51
CA ASP A 195 -0.96 -11.84 9.47
C ASP A 195 -1.11 -10.90 8.29
N LEU A 196 0.04 -10.45 7.80
CA LEU A 196 0.12 -9.66 6.57
C LEU A 196 -0.34 -10.54 5.40
N SER A 197 -1.29 -10.04 4.62
CA SER A 197 -1.64 -10.68 3.37
C SER A 197 -0.63 -10.28 2.31
N LEU A 198 0.35 -11.13 2.05
CA LEU A 198 1.18 -11.05 0.86
C LEU A 198 0.38 -11.63 -0.31
N ILE A 199 0.25 -10.86 -1.38
CA ILE A 199 -0.44 -11.28 -2.59
C ILE A 199 0.60 -11.31 -3.70
N HIS A 200 0.86 -12.50 -4.23
CA HIS A 200 1.76 -12.71 -5.35
C HIS A 200 0.98 -13.03 -6.62
N ILE A 201 1.51 -12.65 -7.76
CA ILE A 201 1.10 -13.13 -9.09
C ILE A 201 2.12 -14.11 -9.59
#